data_c05bb4af8bec291568326fa4da9146af
#
_entry.id   c05bb4af8bec291568326fa4da9146af
#
_cell.length_a   1.000
_cell.length_b   1.000
_cell.length_c   1.000
_cell.angle_alpha   90.00
_cell.angle_beta   90.00
_cell.angle_gamma   90.00
#
_symmetry.space_group_name_H-M   'P 1'
#
loop_
_entity.id
_entity.type
_entity.pdbx_description
1 polymer ?
#
loop_
_entity_poly.entity_id
_entity_poly.type
_entity_poly.pdbx_seq_one_letter_code
_entity_poly.pdbx_strand_id
1 'polypeptide(L)'
;MKHFKFVVLLFVLGIVQCIYAKNVEGQESAASCLGSDNIELIQESKYTRIFKVVDGKGYAIVSLLNPNSPKIIGYSKTSVWKQKNMPPPLSEWLEYIQENSICKEKLLDVHKGRFFFIERHRILPLLKSSWHQGAPYNDMSPIIADGNIKTAAGCVAVAAAQIVNYWKLDNPSSTLEDTPLYPYGTAPVTFSIPKGTPNNWDEILDTYIGVDDEDARNAVAQLVYVVGTTSYLNYASSTGGQISDAANAIYSQFRLVSEYSSKNKFEQENWEDLIFENLQKGFPILYSGVTKSGAGHAFVIDGYDEELDLFHVNFGWGGIGDGFYSLDDTVGLDGYCVNQACVYGIRPEKRNITLKCDIENVTDGESCIFKLGITNHGTLSLGKIVLVDGSSSTQKELATFDVDVPNDNVERHIQVFLASNSIKGIKSVLLKDDSGTNLGEFNIEATGINNVQRQLQNTHSTVYDLTGKPVRKTYRGRIYLYYKGAGYQKVVLN
;
A
#
# COMPACT_ATOMS: atom_id res chain seq x y z
N MET A 1 6.16 -64.13 42.76
CA MET A 1 7.37 -63.25 42.47
C MET A 1 7.72 -63.12 40.96
N LYS A 2 7.40 -64.07 40.09
CA LYS A 2 7.70 -63.98 38.63
C LYS A 2 6.81 -62.92 37.90
N HIS A 3 5.54 -62.76 38.27
CA HIS A 3 4.65 -61.74 37.63
C HIS A 3 4.95 -60.30 38.02
N PHE A 4 5.52 -60.08 39.20
CA PHE A 4 5.88 -58.69 39.63
C PHE A 4 7.10 -58.12 38.88
N LYS A 5 8.06 -59.03 38.54
CA LYS A 5 9.24 -58.62 37.75
C LYS A 5 8.88 -58.26 36.29
N PHE A 6 7.86 -58.90 35.70
CA PHE A 6 7.45 -58.64 34.33
C PHE A 6 6.67 -57.29 34.18
N VAL A 7 5.84 -56.99 35.19
CA VAL A 7 5.11 -55.67 35.21
C VAL A 7 6.05 -54.50 35.44
N VAL A 8 7.06 -54.66 36.32
CA VAL A 8 8.06 -53.59 36.53
C VAL A 8 8.95 -53.40 35.29
N LEU A 9 9.26 -54.48 34.56
CA LEU A 9 10.06 -54.39 33.32
C LEU A 9 9.28 -53.69 32.18
N LEU A 10 7.97 -53.94 32.06
CA LEU A 10 7.08 -53.27 31.11
C LEU A 10 6.88 -51.79 31.47
N PHE A 11 6.80 -51.45 32.75
CA PHE A 11 6.70 -50.06 33.22
C PHE A 11 8.01 -49.31 33.01
N VAL A 12 9.16 -49.93 33.23
CA VAL A 12 10.48 -49.34 32.97
C VAL A 12 10.74 -49.21 31.48
N LEU A 13 10.34 -50.16 30.62
CA LEU A 13 10.40 -50.01 29.18
C LEU A 13 9.43 -48.96 28.63
N GLY A 14 8.23 -48.83 29.20
CA GLY A 14 7.28 -47.77 28.88
C GLY A 14 7.78 -46.37 29.27
N ILE A 15 8.41 -46.24 30.45
CA ILE A 15 9.00 -44.98 30.92
C ILE A 15 10.27 -44.67 30.12
N VAL A 16 11.07 -45.67 29.74
CA VAL A 16 12.25 -45.45 28.88
C VAL A 16 11.86 -45.08 27.44
N GLN A 17 10.72 -45.58 26.92
CA GLN A 17 10.19 -45.09 25.64
C GLN A 17 9.61 -43.68 25.73
N CYS A 18 9.08 -43.23 26.87
CA CYS A 18 8.69 -41.82 27.08
C CYS A 18 9.89 -40.89 27.31
N ILE A 19 11.06 -41.40 27.72
CA ILE A 19 12.26 -40.59 28.01
C ILE A 19 13.16 -40.41 26.76
N TYR A 20 12.94 -41.18 25.70
CA TYR A 20 13.67 -41.05 24.42
C TYR A 20 12.76 -40.63 23.25
N ALA A 21 11.83 -39.73 23.48
CA ALA A 21 11.43 -38.86 22.40
C ALA A 21 12.63 -37.90 22.17
N LYS A 22 13.52 -38.30 21.26
CA LYS A 22 14.62 -37.45 20.82
C LYS A 22 13.99 -36.14 20.36
N ASN A 23 14.16 -35.08 21.14
CA ASN A 23 13.73 -33.75 20.67
C ASN A 23 14.35 -33.53 19.29
N VAL A 24 13.50 -33.44 18.29
CA VAL A 24 13.96 -33.21 16.93
C VAL A 24 14.51 -31.80 16.90
N GLU A 25 15.74 -31.63 16.43
CA GLU A 25 16.40 -30.32 16.38
C GLU A 25 15.51 -29.27 15.71
N GLY A 26 15.30 -28.12 16.38
CA GLY A 26 14.40 -27.06 15.95
C GLY A 26 12.93 -27.25 16.35
N GLN A 27 12.54 -28.39 16.96
CA GLN A 27 11.17 -28.63 17.38
C GLN A 27 10.70 -27.67 18.45
N GLU A 28 11.54 -27.33 19.43
CA GLU A 28 11.20 -26.35 20.47
C GLU A 28 10.96 -24.95 19.89
N SER A 29 11.82 -24.52 18.95
CA SER A 29 11.63 -23.24 18.26
C SER A 29 10.33 -23.20 17.46
N ALA A 30 10.00 -24.30 16.77
CA ALA A 30 8.75 -24.42 16.01
C ALA A 30 7.52 -24.42 16.93
N ALA A 31 7.56 -25.18 18.05
CA ALA A 31 6.47 -25.23 19.03
C ALA A 31 6.21 -23.85 19.65
N SER A 32 7.27 -23.16 20.06
CA SER A 32 7.17 -21.79 20.60
C SER A 32 6.58 -20.83 19.56
N CYS A 33 7.08 -20.85 18.34
CA CYS A 33 6.58 -20.01 17.25
C CYS A 33 5.11 -20.25 16.95
N LEU A 34 4.68 -21.51 16.90
CA LEU A 34 3.30 -21.91 16.61
C LEU A 34 2.35 -21.76 17.82
N GLY A 35 2.91 -21.64 19.03
CA GLY A 35 2.12 -21.61 20.28
C GLY A 35 1.43 -22.94 20.55
N SER A 36 2.02 -24.07 20.16
CA SER A 36 1.47 -25.42 20.31
C SER A 36 2.59 -26.44 20.49
N ASP A 37 2.48 -27.27 21.51
CA ASP A 37 3.37 -28.42 21.73
C ASP A 37 2.95 -29.63 20.89
N ASN A 38 1.72 -29.64 20.34
CA ASN A 38 1.20 -30.73 19.51
C ASN A 38 1.55 -30.48 18.03
N ILE A 39 2.85 -30.64 17.74
CA ILE A 39 3.39 -30.46 16.38
C ILE A 39 4.06 -31.75 15.91
N GLU A 40 4.05 -31.96 14.60
CA GLU A 40 4.73 -33.08 13.95
C GLU A 40 5.71 -32.61 12.90
N LEU A 41 6.84 -33.30 12.76
CA LEU A 41 7.78 -33.12 11.67
C LEU A 41 7.18 -33.75 10.40
N ILE A 42 6.99 -32.94 9.36
CA ILE A 42 6.38 -33.39 8.11
C ILE A 42 7.37 -33.43 6.94
N GLN A 43 8.49 -32.73 7.06
CA GLN A 43 9.52 -32.72 6.06
C GLN A 43 10.87 -32.42 6.69
N GLU A 44 11.90 -33.14 6.28
CA GLU A 44 13.27 -32.96 6.73
C GLU A 44 14.22 -32.97 5.55
N SER A 45 15.15 -32.00 5.54
CA SER A 45 16.28 -31.97 4.64
C SER A 45 17.58 -31.80 5.43
N LYS A 46 18.70 -31.71 4.74
CA LYS A 46 19.99 -31.47 5.39
C LYS A 46 20.04 -30.13 6.14
N TYR A 47 19.31 -29.12 5.67
CA TYR A 47 19.40 -27.75 6.14
C TYR A 47 18.11 -27.17 6.71
N THR A 48 16.99 -27.87 6.53
CA THR A 48 15.68 -27.40 6.98
C THR A 48 14.83 -28.50 7.56
N ARG A 49 13.96 -28.12 8.51
CA ARG A 49 12.85 -28.95 9.00
C ARG A 49 11.56 -28.17 8.94
N ILE A 50 10.48 -28.87 8.60
CA ILE A 50 9.15 -28.27 8.55
C ILE A 50 8.27 -29.02 9.53
N PHE A 51 7.71 -28.27 10.46
CA PHE A 51 6.78 -28.76 11.46
C PHE A 51 5.39 -28.18 11.17
N LYS A 52 4.35 -28.96 11.41
CA LYS A 52 2.96 -28.47 11.40
C LYS A 52 2.25 -28.82 12.70
N VAL A 53 1.19 -28.07 13.01
CA VAL A 53 0.28 -28.40 14.10
C VAL A 53 -0.54 -29.64 13.72
N VAL A 54 -0.61 -30.63 14.61
CA VAL A 54 -1.41 -31.84 14.42
C VAL A 54 -2.89 -31.44 14.50
N ASP A 55 -3.68 -31.90 13.52
CA ASP A 55 -5.13 -31.67 13.43
C ASP A 55 -5.54 -30.18 13.48
N GLY A 56 -4.63 -29.27 13.11
CA GLY A 56 -4.83 -27.84 13.19
C GLY A 56 -4.31 -27.06 11.97
N LYS A 57 -4.40 -25.74 12.09
CA LYS A 57 -3.74 -24.80 11.19
C LYS A 57 -2.40 -24.39 11.81
N GLY A 58 -1.45 -24.14 10.98
CA GLY A 58 -0.13 -23.63 11.33
C GLY A 58 1.00 -24.57 10.94
N TYR A 59 2.08 -23.96 10.49
CA TYR A 59 3.35 -24.62 10.21
C TYR A 59 4.53 -23.68 10.46
N ALA A 60 5.70 -24.24 10.72
CA ALA A 60 6.95 -23.51 10.86
C ALA A 60 8.06 -24.17 10.07
N ILE A 61 8.89 -23.36 9.42
CA ILE A 61 10.05 -23.76 8.63
C ILE A 61 11.28 -23.31 9.41
N VAL A 62 12.09 -24.28 9.80
CA VAL A 62 13.26 -24.10 10.65
C VAL A 62 14.52 -24.32 9.81
N SER A 63 15.40 -23.34 9.81
CA SER A 63 16.75 -23.46 9.25
C SER A 63 17.68 -24.15 10.25
N LEU A 64 18.46 -25.12 9.78
CA LEU A 64 19.49 -25.86 10.52
C LEU A 64 20.91 -25.47 10.08
N LEU A 65 21.08 -24.36 9.40
CA LEU A 65 22.38 -23.89 8.95
C LEU A 65 23.33 -23.63 10.12
N ASN A 66 22.78 -23.24 11.27
CA ASN A 66 23.47 -23.27 12.56
C ASN A 66 22.78 -24.28 13.48
N PRO A 67 23.26 -25.53 13.57
CA PRO A 67 22.63 -26.58 14.40
C PRO A 67 22.53 -26.19 15.88
N ASN A 68 23.46 -25.38 16.38
CA ASN A 68 23.43 -24.93 17.78
C ASN A 68 22.44 -23.79 18.04
N SER A 69 21.85 -23.22 16.99
CA SER A 69 20.85 -22.15 17.08
C SER A 69 19.90 -22.23 15.88
N PRO A 70 18.97 -23.20 15.88
CA PRO A 70 17.95 -23.32 14.84
C PRO A 70 17.10 -22.06 14.74
N LYS A 71 16.90 -21.53 13.51
CA LYS A 71 16.19 -20.28 13.27
C LYS A 71 14.92 -20.52 12.49
N ILE A 72 13.79 -19.91 12.91
CA ILE A 72 12.57 -19.85 12.11
C ILE A 72 12.84 -18.91 10.92
N ILE A 73 12.62 -19.41 9.70
CA ILE A 73 12.79 -18.68 8.45
C ILE A 73 11.46 -18.44 7.72
N GLY A 74 10.41 -19.10 8.19
CA GLY A 74 9.05 -18.88 7.74
C GLY A 74 8.05 -19.60 8.61
N TYR A 75 6.86 -19.02 8.79
CA TYR A 75 5.76 -19.68 9.49
C TYR A 75 4.41 -19.13 9.05
N SER A 76 3.37 -19.90 9.27
CA SER A 76 1.98 -19.46 9.25
C SER A 76 1.25 -20.03 10.45
N LYS A 77 0.38 -19.22 11.10
CA LYS A 77 -0.54 -19.70 12.16
C LYS A 77 -1.93 -19.99 11.62
N THR A 78 -2.24 -19.55 10.42
CA THR A 78 -3.59 -19.57 9.85
C THR A 78 -3.73 -20.49 8.64
N SER A 79 -2.64 -20.77 7.94
CA SER A 79 -2.63 -21.64 6.77
C SER A 79 -2.41 -23.11 7.14
N VAL A 80 -3.02 -24.00 6.36
CA VAL A 80 -2.80 -25.45 6.47
C VAL A 80 -1.69 -25.85 5.51
N TRP A 81 -0.72 -26.63 6.00
CA TRP A 81 0.30 -27.22 5.13
C TRP A 81 -0.31 -28.22 4.15
N LYS A 82 -0.24 -27.92 2.86
CA LYS A 82 -0.73 -28.79 1.77
C LYS A 82 0.36 -29.01 0.73
N GLN A 83 1.17 -30.01 0.92
CA GLN A 83 2.32 -30.30 0.07
C GLN A 83 1.99 -30.42 -1.43
N LYS A 84 0.81 -30.94 -1.80
CA LYS A 84 0.39 -31.11 -3.20
C LYS A 84 -0.23 -29.86 -3.84
N ASN A 85 -0.68 -28.90 -3.03
CA ASN A 85 -1.38 -27.69 -3.47
C ASN A 85 -0.72 -26.43 -2.89
N MET A 86 0.59 -26.51 -2.66
CA MET A 86 1.37 -25.38 -2.19
C MET A 86 1.47 -24.35 -3.32
N PRO A 87 1.41 -23.05 -3.00
CA PRO A 87 1.72 -22.02 -3.98
C PRO A 87 3.06 -22.32 -4.65
N PRO A 88 3.16 -22.32 -5.99
CA PRO A 88 4.42 -22.56 -6.68
C PRO A 88 5.60 -21.76 -6.12
N PRO A 89 5.43 -20.48 -5.73
CA PRO A 89 6.46 -19.70 -5.08
C PRO A 89 7.05 -20.36 -3.83
N LEU A 90 6.16 -20.80 -2.95
CA LEU A 90 6.57 -21.41 -1.70
C LEU A 90 7.19 -22.80 -1.92
N SER A 91 6.70 -23.60 -2.88
CA SER A 91 7.28 -24.90 -3.19
C SER A 91 8.67 -24.77 -3.83
N GLU A 92 8.85 -23.85 -4.77
CA GLU A 92 10.15 -23.62 -5.41
C GLU A 92 11.18 -23.05 -4.43
N TRP A 93 10.77 -22.16 -3.53
CA TRP A 93 11.65 -21.68 -2.46
C TRP A 93 12.08 -22.81 -1.52
N LEU A 94 11.16 -23.71 -1.12
CA LEU A 94 11.49 -24.85 -0.28
C LEU A 94 12.46 -25.82 -0.98
N GLU A 95 12.27 -26.09 -2.26
CA GLU A 95 13.22 -26.88 -3.06
C GLU A 95 14.60 -26.23 -3.09
N TYR A 96 14.63 -24.92 -3.32
CA TYR A 96 15.88 -24.16 -3.36
C TYR A 96 16.66 -24.23 -2.04
N ILE A 97 16.03 -23.98 -0.89
CA ILE A 97 16.72 -24.04 0.42
C ILE A 97 17.13 -25.45 0.83
N GLN A 98 16.50 -26.49 0.26
CA GLN A 98 16.86 -27.89 0.50
C GLN A 98 18.09 -28.33 -0.30
N GLU A 99 18.27 -27.80 -1.51
CA GLU A 99 19.32 -28.22 -2.44
C GLU A 99 20.62 -27.43 -2.29
N ASN A 100 20.55 -26.19 -1.82
CA ASN A 100 21.69 -25.29 -1.89
C ASN A 100 22.42 -25.13 -0.55
N SER A 101 23.63 -25.71 -0.52
CA SER A 101 24.60 -25.52 0.58
C SER A 101 25.34 -24.17 0.56
N ILE A 102 25.09 -23.34 -0.44
CA ILE A 102 25.90 -22.13 -0.77
C ILE A 102 25.72 -20.99 0.25
N CYS A 103 24.63 -21.04 1.03
CA CYS A 103 24.33 -20.01 2.02
C CYS A 103 25.09 -20.14 3.36
N LYS A 104 25.97 -21.15 3.52
CA LYS A 104 26.59 -21.46 4.79
C LYS A 104 27.44 -20.35 5.40
N GLU A 105 28.16 -19.60 4.59
CA GLU A 105 29.10 -18.58 5.09
C GLU A 105 28.42 -17.23 5.34
N LYS A 106 27.44 -16.85 4.51
CA LYS A 106 26.73 -15.56 4.65
C LYS A 106 25.76 -15.50 5.82
N LEU A 107 25.05 -16.59 6.13
CA LEU A 107 24.09 -16.65 7.24
C LEU A 107 24.71 -16.53 8.64
N LEU A 108 25.98 -16.94 8.79
CA LEU A 108 26.67 -16.80 10.06
C LEU A 108 27.12 -15.35 10.34
N ASP A 109 27.24 -14.52 9.32
CA ASP A 109 27.69 -13.12 9.42
C ASP A 109 26.56 -12.09 9.48
N VAL A 110 25.40 -12.37 8.89
CA VAL A 110 24.28 -11.41 8.74
C VAL A 110 23.70 -10.93 10.08
N HIS A 111 23.93 -11.67 11.18
CA HIS A 111 23.39 -11.29 12.50
C HIS A 111 24.41 -10.76 13.48
N LYS A 112 25.68 -10.64 13.08
CA LYS A 112 26.70 -9.97 13.90
C LYS A 112 26.74 -8.47 13.59
N GLY A 113 25.77 -7.74 14.11
CA GLY A 113 25.81 -6.28 14.11
C GLY A 113 24.88 -5.60 13.11
N ARG A 114 23.65 -6.10 12.93
CA ARG A 114 22.60 -5.29 12.31
C ARG A 114 22.40 -4.02 13.15
N PHE A 115 22.95 -2.92 12.69
CA PHE A 115 22.52 -1.61 13.14
C PHE A 115 21.22 -1.31 12.37
N PHE A 116 20.07 -1.54 12.99
CA PHE A 116 18.81 -1.04 12.44
C PHE A 116 18.88 0.48 12.44
N PHE A 117 18.79 1.08 11.25
CA PHE A 117 18.65 2.53 11.13
C PHE A 117 17.26 2.98 11.63
N ILE A 118 16.31 2.05 11.72
CA ILE A 118 14.91 2.27 12.11
C ILE A 118 14.55 1.26 13.18
N GLU A 119 13.97 1.73 14.29
CA GLU A 119 13.38 0.85 15.30
C GLU A 119 12.13 0.20 14.69
N ARG A 120 12.17 -1.12 14.49
CA ARG A 120 11.09 -1.90 13.92
C ARG A 120 10.20 -2.43 15.03
N HIS A 121 8.88 -2.38 14.82
CA HIS A 121 7.86 -2.91 15.71
C HIS A 121 6.88 -3.79 14.92
N ARG A 122 6.12 -4.59 15.61
CA ARG A 122 5.15 -5.50 14.99
C ARG A 122 4.09 -4.76 14.19
N ILE A 123 3.84 -5.24 12.96
CA ILE A 123 2.78 -4.78 12.09
C ILE A 123 1.92 -5.98 11.72
N LEU A 124 0.65 -5.97 12.15
CA LEU A 124 -0.30 -7.00 11.77
C LEU A 124 -0.59 -6.93 10.26
N PRO A 125 -0.93 -8.07 9.62
CA PRO A 125 -1.31 -8.06 8.21
C PRO A 125 -2.38 -7.02 7.92
N LEU A 126 -2.11 -6.14 6.96
CA LEU A 126 -2.98 -5.03 6.59
C LEU A 126 -4.18 -5.51 5.76
N LEU A 127 -3.95 -6.47 4.86
CA LEU A 127 -4.98 -7.03 4.02
C LEU A 127 -5.82 -8.06 4.79
N LYS A 128 -7.13 -8.03 4.55
CA LYS A 128 -8.06 -9.06 5.00
C LYS A 128 -8.43 -10.03 3.88
N SER A 129 -8.18 -9.63 2.64
CA SER A 129 -8.51 -10.43 1.46
C SER A 129 -7.60 -11.65 1.34
N SER A 130 -8.20 -12.76 0.89
CA SER A 130 -7.49 -14.01 0.59
C SER A 130 -7.95 -14.53 -0.79
N TRP A 131 -7.57 -13.79 -1.84
CA TRP A 131 -8.00 -14.07 -3.20
C TRP A 131 -7.06 -15.04 -3.92
N HIS A 132 -7.52 -15.60 -5.06
CA HIS A 132 -6.71 -16.48 -5.90
C HIS A 132 -6.97 -16.24 -7.39
N GLN A 133 -6.29 -16.98 -8.29
CA GLN A 133 -6.29 -16.72 -9.72
C GLN A 133 -7.40 -17.46 -10.50
N GLY A 134 -8.20 -18.30 -9.84
CA GLY A 134 -9.35 -19.01 -10.42
C GLY A 134 -10.67 -18.28 -10.17
N ALA A 135 -11.81 -18.95 -10.40
CA ALA A 135 -13.13 -18.37 -10.16
C ALA A 135 -13.38 -18.04 -8.66
N PRO A 136 -14.05 -16.93 -8.34
CA PRO A 136 -14.69 -16.00 -9.27
C PRO A 136 -13.75 -14.94 -9.88
N TYR A 137 -12.53 -14.80 -9.41
CA TYR A 137 -11.60 -13.71 -9.77
C TYR A 137 -11.25 -13.68 -11.27
N ASN A 138 -11.31 -14.83 -11.96
CA ASN A 138 -11.10 -14.93 -13.40
C ASN A 138 -12.38 -15.03 -14.22
N ASP A 139 -13.56 -14.77 -13.65
CA ASP A 139 -14.83 -14.94 -14.35
C ASP A 139 -14.97 -14.04 -15.57
N MET A 140 -14.29 -12.90 -15.59
CA MET A 140 -14.19 -12.00 -16.75
C MET A 140 -12.91 -12.19 -17.57
N SER A 141 -12.01 -13.10 -17.19
CA SER A 141 -10.77 -13.32 -17.95
C SER A 141 -11.04 -13.90 -19.32
N PRO A 142 -10.19 -13.60 -20.33
CA PRO A 142 -10.33 -14.13 -21.68
C PRO A 142 -10.34 -15.67 -21.74
N ILE A 143 -10.97 -16.21 -22.75
CA ILE A 143 -11.04 -17.66 -23.00
C ILE A 143 -10.05 -18.03 -24.11
N ILE A 144 -9.27 -19.09 -23.94
CA ILE A 144 -8.38 -19.62 -24.98
C ILE A 144 -9.24 -20.29 -26.07
N ALA A 145 -9.03 -19.89 -27.33
CA ALA A 145 -9.88 -20.22 -28.48
C ALA A 145 -10.09 -21.73 -28.72
N ASP A 146 -9.09 -22.55 -28.41
CA ASP A 146 -9.08 -23.99 -28.81
C ASP A 146 -9.77 -24.92 -27.81
N GLY A 147 -10.38 -24.42 -26.72
CA GLY A 147 -10.86 -25.36 -25.72
C GLY A 147 -11.86 -24.86 -24.69
N ASN A 148 -12.44 -23.69 -24.82
CA ASN A 148 -13.29 -23.08 -23.79
C ASN A 148 -12.60 -23.00 -22.40
N ILE A 149 -11.26 -22.94 -22.39
CA ILE A 149 -10.49 -22.82 -21.16
C ILE A 149 -10.36 -21.35 -20.82
N LYS A 150 -10.92 -20.96 -19.68
CA LYS A 150 -10.75 -19.61 -19.14
C LYS A 150 -9.31 -19.44 -18.67
N THR A 151 -8.69 -18.33 -19.02
CA THR A 151 -7.33 -18.01 -18.57
C THR A 151 -7.30 -17.75 -17.07
N ALA A 152 -6.14 -17.94 -16.43
CA ALA A 152 -5.95 -17.50 -15.06
C ALA A 152 -6.05 -15.97 -14.99
N ALA A 153 -6.53 -15.46 -13.86
CA ALA A 153 -6.57 -14.00 -13.61
C ALA A 153 -5.18 -13.34 -13.68
N GLY A 154 -4.16 -14.08 -13.26
CA GLY A 154 -2.77 -13.63 -13.19
C GLY A 154 -2.38 -13.10 -11.82
N CYS A 155 -1.19 -13.48 -11.35
CA CYS A 155 -0.71 -13.11 -10.02
C CYS A 155 -0.59 -11.58 -9.83
N VAL A 156 -0.14 -10.88 -10.87
CA VAL A 156 -0.01 -9.41 -10.86
C VAL A 156 -1.38 -8.75 -10.66
N ALA A 157 -2.41 -9.20 -11.41
CA ALA A 157 -3.76 -8.64 -11.29
C ALA A 157 -4.35 -8.93 -9.92
N VAL A 158 -4.22 -10.16 -9.40
CA VAL A 158 -4.76 -10.54 -8.09
C VAL A 158 -4.08 -9.74 -6.97
N ALA A 159 -2.74 -9.68 -6.98
CA ALA A 159 -2.00 -8.95 -5.94
C ALA A 159 -2.34 -7.45 -5.95
N ALA A 160 -2.33 -6.82 -7.12
CA ALA A 160 -2.67 -5.40 -7.23
C ALA A 160 -4.14 -5.13 -6.89
N ALA A 161 -5.08 -5.99 -7.32
CA ALA A 161 -6.50 -5.84 -7.00
C ALA A 161 -6.79 -6.00 -5.50
N GLN A 162 -6.07 -6.87 -4.77
CA GLN A 162 -6.17 -6.96 -3.31
C GLN A 162 -5.74 -5.65 -2.64
N ILE A 163 -4.70 -4.99 -3.14
CA ILE A 163 -4.28 -3.67 -2.63
C ILE A 163 -5.34 -2.60 -2.96
N VAL A 164 -5.93 -2.63 -4.15
CA VAL A 164 -7.05 -1.74 -4.49
C VAL A 164 -8.24 -1.96 -3.55
N ASN A 165 -8.59 -3.22 -3.26
CA ASN A 165 -9.65 -3.56 -2.29
C ASN A 165 -9.32 -3.06 -0.87
N TYR A 166 -8.07 -3.11 -0.44
CA TYR A 166 -7.64 -2.54 0.84
C TYR A 166 -7.97 -1.05 0.95
N TRP A 167 -7.80 -0.31 -0.16
CA TRP A 167 -8.06 1.13 -0.22
C TRP A 167 -9.48 1.50 -0.64
N LYS A 168 -10.41 0.55 -0.85
CA LYS A 168 -11.73 0.81 -1.44
C LYS A 168 -12.54 1.90 -0.75
N LEU A 169 -12.48 2.00 0.58
CA LEU A 169 -13.22 3.01 1.35
C LEU A 169 -12.60 4.41 1.25
N ASP A 170 -11.29 4.50 1.05
CA ASP A 170 -10.56 5.75 0.89
C ASP A 170 -10.30 6.09 -0.59
N ASN A 171 -10.79 5.26 -1.51
CA ASN A 171 -10.52 5.41 -2.93
C ASN A 171 -11.30 6.60 -3.50
N PRO A 172 -10.64 7.58 -4.14
CA PRO A 172 -11.32 8.75 -4.71
C PRO A 172 -12.12 8.44 -5.98
N SER A 173 -11.88 7.27 -6.61
CA SER A 173 -12.54 6.90 -7.87
C SER A 173 -13.81 6.09 -7.61
N SER A 174 -14.97 6.65 -7.98
CA SER A 174 -16.26 5.96 -7.93
C SER A 174 -16.58 5.21 -9.22
N THR A 175 -15.90 5.55 -10.32
CA THR A 175 -16.09 4.95 -11.64
C THR A 175 -14.76 4.64 -12.31
N LEU A 176 -14.79 3.72 -13.26
CA LEU A 176 -13.64 3.30 -14.05
C LEU A 176 -13.38 4.23 -15.24
N GLU A 177 -12.14 4.28 -15.70
CA GLU A 177 -11.77 4.77 -17.02
C GLU A 177 -11.91 3.66 -18.06
N ASP A 178 -11.87 3.99 -19.36
CA ASP A 178 -11.89 2.99 -20.41
C ASP A 178 -10.74 1.98 -20.26
N THR A 179 -11.07 0.68 -20.31
CA THR A 179 -10.03 -0.33 -20.39
C THR A 179 -9.63 -0.57 -21.86
N PRO A 180 -8.36 -0.91 -22.15
CA PRO A 180 -7.96 -1.25 -23.49
C PRO A 180 -8.71 -2.50 -23.99
N LEU A 181 -9.01 -2.55 -25.29
CA LEU A 181 -9.32 -3.81 -25.96
C LEU A 181 -8.09 -4.69 -25.87
N TYR A 182 -8.29 -5.95 -25.46
CA TYR A 182 -7.19 -6.85 -25.18
C TYR A 182 -6.72 -7.60 -26.44
N PRO A 183 -5.65 -7.16 -27.13
CA PRO A 183 -5.07 -7.85 -28.28
C PRO A 183 -3.84 -8.71 -27.90
N TYR A 184 -3.56 -8.87 -26.59
CA TYR A 184 -2.31 -9.44 -26.11
C TYR A 184 -2.45 -10.91 -25.73
N GLY A 185 -1.39 -11.68 -25.97
CA GLY A 185 -1.34 -13.09 -25.64
C GLY A 185 -2.06 -13.98 -26.63
N THR A 186 -2.33 -15.21 -26.20
CA THR A 186 -2.95 -16.26 -27.02
C THR A 186 -4.49 -16.28 -26.94
N ALA A 187 -5.05 -15.52 -26.01
CA ALA A 187 -6.50 -15.42 -25.85
C ALA A 187 -7.12 -14.37 -26.76
N PRO A 188 -8.30 -14.63 -27.37
CA PRO A 188 -9.00 -13.64 -28.14
C PRO A 188 -9.50 -12.48 -27.25
N VAL A 189 -9.57 -11.29 -27.84
CA VAL A 189 -10.20 -10.12 -27.21
C VAL A 189 -11.66 -10.44 -26.96
N THR A 190 -12.10 -10.15 -25.74
CA THR A 190 -13.49 -10.38 -25.38
C THR A 190 -14.31 -9.09 -25.32
N PHE A 191 -13.89 -8.13 -24.52
CA PHE A 191 -14.59 -6.84 -24.38
C PHE A 191 -13.69 -5.80 -23.67
N SER A 192 -14.07 -4.53 -23.80
CA SER A 192 -13.55 -3.44 -22.96
C SER A 192 -14.61 -3.01 -21.94
N ILE A 193 -14.18 -2.52 -20.80
CA ILE A 193 -15.07 -1.89 -19.83
C ILE A 193 -15.07 -0.39 -20.13
N PRO A 194 -16.25 0.21 -20.41
CA PRO A 194 -16.34 1.60 -20.79
C PRO A 194 -16.13 2.54 -19.61
N LYS A 195 -15.61 3.72 -19.90
CA LYS A 195 -15.53 4.82 -18.92
C LYS A 195 -16.88 5.12 -18.28
N GLY A 196 -16.86 5.39 -16.98
CA GLY A 196 -18.05 5.67 -16.20
C GLY A 196 -18.72 4.43 -15.59
N THR A 197 -18.20 3.22 -15.87
CA THR A 197 -18.66 2.00 -15.20
C THR A 197 -18.40 2.10 -13.69
N PRO A 198 -19.40 1.83 -12.82
CA PRO A 198 -19.22 1.89 -11.37
C PRO A 198 -18.21 0.88 -10.84
N ASN A 199 -17.50 1.25 -9.78
CA ASN A 199 -16.55 0.36 -9.09
C ASN A 199 -17.21 -0.67 -8.17
N ASN A 200 -18.49 -0.53 -7.83
CA ASN A 200 -19.27 -1.46 -6.98
C ASN A 200 -18.55 -1.88 -5.69
N TRP A 201 -17.93 -0.91 -4.98
CA TRP A 201 -17.08 -1.17 -3.81
C TRP A 201 -17.78 -1.94 -2.69
N ASP A 202 -19.08 -1.72 -2.50
CA ASP A 202 -19.87 -2.35 -1.44
C ASP A 202 -20.11 -3.85 -1.68
N GLU A 203 -20.03 -4.30 -2.95
CA GLU A 203 -20.21 -5.70 -3.33
C GLU A 203 -18.91 -6.51 -3.24
N ILE A 204 -17.76 -5.85 -3.08
CA ILE A 204 -16.46 -6.54 -3.04
C ILE A 204 -16.17 -7.07 -1.65
N LEU A 205 -15.98 -8.40 -1.54
CA LEU A 205 -15.73 -9.13 -0.30
C LEU A 205 -14.24 -9.48 -0.11
N ASP A 206 -13.85 -9.68 1.14
CA ASP A 206 -12.48 -10.09 1.48
C ASP A 206 -12.20 -11.57 1.14
N THR A 207 -13.25 -12.41 1.10
CA THR A 207 -13.16 -13.83 0.73
C THR A 207 -14.40 -14.29 0.00
N TYR A 208 -14.23 -15.26 -0.91
CA TYR A 208 -15.32 -15.83 -1.74
C TYR A 208 -15.52 -17.33 -1.51
N ILE A 209 -15.01 -17.87 -0.40
CA ILE A 209 -15.22 -19.28 -0.05
C ILE A 209 -16.68 -19.47 0.33
N GLY A 210 -17.41 -20.27 -0.49
CA GLY A 210 -18.83 -20.55 -0.26
C GLY A 210 -19.78 -19.40 -0.59
N VAL A 211 -19.30 -18.36 -1.27
CA VAL A 211 -20.13 -17.23 -1.73
C VAL A 211 -20.74 -17.59 -3.09
N ASP A 212 -22.09 -17.56 -3.14
CA ASP A 212 -22.90 -17.80 -4.35
C ASP A 212 -23.67 -16.53 -4.80
N ASP A 213 -23.25 -15.37 -4.29
CA ASP A 213 -23.79 -14.07 -4.66
C ASP A 213 -23.17 -13.63 -6.00
N GLU A 214 -24.03 -13.48 -7.02
CA GLU A 214 -23.62 -13.16 -8.38
C GLU A 214 -23.09 -11.73 -8.48
N ASP A 215 -23.67 -10.77 -7.77
CA ASP A 215 -23.25 -9.36 -7.80
C ASP A 215 -21.85 -9.22 -7.17
N ALA A 216 -21.62 -9.85 -6.03
CA ALA A 216 -20.33 -9.88 -5.38
C ALA A 216 -19.26 -10.57 -6.26
N ARG A 217 -19.60 -11.68 -6.90
CA ARG A 217 -18.70 -12.40 -7.82
C ARG A 217 -18.35 -11.56 -9.04
N ASN A 218 -19.35 -10.89 -9.63
CA ASN A 218 -19.14 -10.02 -10.78
C ASN A 218 -18.31 -8.78 -10.42
N ALA A 219 -18.52 -8.18 -9.24
CA ALA A 219 -17.76 -7.03 -8.78
C ALA A 219 -16.25 -7.34 -8.64
N VAL A 220 -15.91 -8.46 -8.01
CA VAL A 220 -14.48 -8.85 -7.88
C VAL A 220 -13.87 -9.26 -9.22
N ALA A 221 -14.62 -9.97 -10.06
CA ALA A 221 -14.15 -10.34 -11.40
C ALA A 221 -13.88 -9.10 -12.26
N GLN A 222 -14.77 -8.09 -12.19
CA GLN A 222 -14.57 -6.81 -12.86
C GLN A 222 -13.30 -6.10 -12.36
N LEU A 223 -13.13 -6.00 -11.04
CA LEU A 223 -11.95 -5.34 -10.47
C LEU A 223 -10.65 -6.00 -10.95
N VAL A 224 -10.56 -7.34 -10.83
CA VAL A 224 -9.36 -8.08 -11.22
C VAL A 224 -9.11 -7.98 -12.73
N TYR A 225 -10.18 -8.06 -13.55
CA TYR A 225 -10.09 -7.90 -15.00
C TYR A 225 -9.61 -6.52 -15.43
N VAL A 226 -10.14 -5.46 -14.81
CA VAL A 226 -9.73 -4.07 -15.08
C VAL A 226 -8.25 -3.87 -14.77
N VAL A 227 -7.79 -4.33 -13.60
CA VAL A 227 -6.37 -4.26 -13.25
C VAL A 227 -5.54 -5.04 -14.27
N GLY A 228 -5.94 -6.26 -14.60
CA GLY A 228 -5.19 -7.12 -15.52
C GLY A 228 -5.08 -6.57 -16.94
N THR A 229 -6.20 -6.12 -17.51
CA THR A 229 -6.21 -5.58 -18.90
C THR A 229 -5.48 -4.24 -19.00
N THR A 230 -5.66 -3.37 -18.00
CA THR A 230 -4.97 -2.07 -17.97
C THR A 230 -3.46 -2.23 -17.68
N SER A 231 -3.05 -3.32 -17.03
CA SER A 231 -1.65 -3.71 -16.85
C SER A 231 -1.05 -4.47 -18.05
N TYR A 232 -1.79 -4.62 -19.14
CA TYR A 232 -1.34 -5.34 -20.34
C TYR A 232 -0.84 -6.75 -20.06
N LEU A 233 -1.50 -7.50 -19.17
CA LEU A 233 -1.10 -8.86 -18.85
C LEU A 233 -1.17 -9.77 -20.08
N ASN A 234 -0.23 -10.69 -20.19
CA ASN A 234 -0.28 -11.75 -21.18
C ASN A 234 -1.19 -12.89 -20.69
N TYR A 235 -2.48 -12.81 -21.03
CA TYR A 235 -3.47 -13.80 -20.62
C TYR A 235 -3.23 -15.15 -21.32
N ALA A 236 -3.06 -16.19 -20.50
CA ALA A 236 -2.82 -17.56 -20.91
C ALA A 236 -3.28 -18.53 -19.80
N SER A 237 -3.01 -19.83 -19.95
CA SER A 237 -3.16 -20.80 -18.86
C SER A 237 -2.31 -20.42 -17.63
N SER A 238 -1.17 -19.78 -17.86
CA SER A 238 -0.34 -19.10 -16.87
C SER A 238 -0.20 -17.64 -17.28
N THR A 239 -1.04 -16.77 -16.71
CA THR A 239 -1.10 -15.35 -17.03
C THR A 239 -0.03 -14.59 -16.26
N GLY A 240 0.73 -13.74 -16.96
CA GLY A 240 1.84 -12.97 -16.39
C GLY A 240 1.94 -11.55 -16.93
N GLY A 241 2.73 -10.70 -16.24
CA GLY A 241 3.00 -9.31 -16.59
C GLY A 241 3.97 -8.65 -15.64
N GLN A 242 4.14 -7.34 -15.77
CA GLN A 242 5.06 -6.54 -14.97
C GLN A 242 4.29 -5.77 -13.88
N ILE A 243 4.83 -5.72 -12.66
CA ILE A 243 4.24 -4.92 -11.58
C ILE A 243 4.35 -3.42 -11.81
N SER A 244 5.31 -2.96 -12.62
CA SER A 244 5.39 -1.56 -13.05
C SER A 244 4.19 -1.12 -13.89
N ASP A 245 3.67 -2.02 -14.73
CA ASP A 245 2.46 -1.74 -15.52
C ASP A 245 1.22 -1.76 -14.62
N ALA A 246 1.20 -2.62 -13.60
CA ALA A 246 0.15 -2.61 -12.58
C ALA A 246 0.15 -1.31 -11.76
N ALA A 247 1.32 -0.72 -11.47
CA ALA A 247 1.40 0.60 -10.84
C ALA A 247 0.71 1.67 -11.67
N ASN A 248 0.94 1.68 -12.99
CA ASN A 248 0.26 2.59 -13.91
C ASN A 248 -1.26 2.31 -14.00
N ALA A 249 -1.65 1.03 -14.00
CA ALA A 249 -3.05 0.63 -14.04
C ALA A 249 -3.82 1.09 -12.79
N ILE A 250 -3.30 0.86 -11.59
CA ILE A 250 -3.98 1.28 -10.35
C ILE A 250 -4.03 2.80 -10.21
N TYR A 251 -3.06 3.53 -10.76
CA TYR A 251 -3.16 4.99 -10.84
C TYR A 251 -4.23 5.45 -11.82
N SER A 252 -4.20 4.97 -13.05
CA SER A 252 -5.14 5.43 -14.09
C SER A 252 -6.59 5.11 -13.75
N GLN A 253 -6.87 3.92 -13.22
CA GLN A 253 -8.21 3.46 -12.91
C GLN A 253 -8.72 3.90 -11.53
N PHE A 254 -7.84 3.89 -10.52
CA PHE A 254 -8.26 4.03 -9.12
C PHE A 254 -7.61 5.20 -8.40
N ARG A 255 -6.80 6.00 -9.09
CA ARG A 255 -6.09 7.14 -8.49
C ARG A 255 -5.26 6.76 -7.25
N LEU A 256 -4.64 5.58 -7.29
CA LEU A 256 -3.68 5.16 -6.30
C LEU A 256 -2.27 5.52 -6.77
N VAL A 257 -1.67 6.53 -6.13
CA VAL A 257 -0.28 6.92 -6.39
C VAL A 257 0.67 5.88 -5.82
N SER A 258 1.82 5.70 -6.44
CA SER A 258 2.84 4.73 -6.01
C SER A 258 4.19 5.06 -6.62
N GLU A 259 5.23 4.40 -6.13
CA GLU A 259 6.58 4.41 -6.66
C GLU A 259 7.01 2.98 -6.99
N TYR A 260 7.89 2.84 -7.98
CA TYR A 260 8.47 1.55 -8.38
C TYR A 260 9.98 1.54 -8.17
N SER A 261 10.50 0.46 -7.63
CA SER A 261 11.94 0.23 -7.59
C SER A 261 12.30 -1.25 -7.73
N SER A 262 13.52 -1.48 -8.22
CA SER A 262 14.11 -2.81 -8.25
C SER A 262 15.17 -2.93 -7.15
N LYS A 263 15.28 -4.12 -6.54
CA LYS A 263 16.15 -4.42 -5.42
C LYS A 263 17.64 -4.18 -5.72
N ASN A 264 18.08 -4.38 -6.96
CA ASN A 264 19.46 -4.17 -7.36
C ASN A 264 19.98 -2.73 -7.18
N LYS A 265 19.11 -1.80 -6.84
CA LYS A 265 19.46 -0.41 -6.49
C LYS A 265 19.76 -0.21 -5.01
N PHE A 266 19.60 -1.23 -4.20
CA PHE A 266 19.67 -1.16 -2.75
C PHE A 266 20.60 -2.22 -2.18
N GLU A 267 21.25 -1.91 -1.07
CA GLU A 267 21.76 -2.92 -0.16
C GLU A 267 20.59 -3.62 0.53
N GLN A 268 20.79 -4.86 1.01
CA GLN A 268 19.71 -5.68 1.59
C GLN A 268 18.97 -4.96 2.72
N GLU A 269 19.70 -4.36 3.64
CA GLU A 269 19.12 -3.67 4.80
C GLU A 269 18.28 -2.47 4.39
N ASN A 270 18.74 -1.66 3.45
CA ASN A 270 18.01 -0.51 2.93
C ASN A 270 16.75 -0.93 2.17
N TRP A 271 16.76 -2.11 1.54
CA TRP A 271 15.59 -2.68 0.88
C TRP A 271 14.52 -3.10 1.87
N GLU A 272 14.90 -3.80 2.93
CA GLU A 272 13.97 -4.18 3.99
C GLU A 272 13.44 -2.97 4.76
N ASP A 273 14.27 -1.95 5.00
CA ASP A 273 13.86 -0.71 5.64
C ASP A 273 12.85 0.05 4.78
N LEU A 274 13.04 0.13 3.46
CA LEU A 274 12.06 0.70 2.55
C LEU A 274 10.70 0.01 2.68
N ILE A 275 10.69 -1.33 2.72
CA ILE A 275 9.46 -2.11 2.86
C ILE A 275 8.82 -1.85 4.22
N PHE A 276 9.58 -1.94 5.30
CA PHE A 276 9.09 -1.73 6.66
C PHE A 276 8.50 -0.33 6.86
N GLU A 277 9.19 0.73 6.41
CA GLU A 277 8.68 2.10 6.51
C GLU A 277 7.33 2.30 5.81
N ASN A 278 7.12 1.63 4.69
CA ASN A 278 5.84 1.71 4.01
C ASN A 278 4.76 0.96 4.78
N LEU A 279 5.05 -0.25 5.28
CA LEU A 279 4.10 -1.01 6.11
C LEU A 279 3.73 -0.25 7.39
N GLN A 280 4.69 0.42 8.03
CA GLN A 280 4.46 1.26 9.21
C GLN A 280 3.48 2.42 8.93
N LYS A 281 3.47 2.93 7.71
CA LYS A 281 2.53 3.96 7.24
C LYS A 281 1.16 3.39 6.83
N GLY A 282 0.97 2.07 6.91
CA GLY A 282 -0.23 1.38 6.45
C GLY A 282 -0.27 1.20 4.92
N PHE A 283 0.87 1.19 4.26
CA PHE A 283 0.96 1.04 2.80
C PHE A 283 1.42 -0.37 2.45
N PRO A 284 0.53 -1.25 1.97
CA PRO A 284 0.91 -2.57 1.49
C PRO A 284 1.80 -2.47 0.25
N ILE A 285 2.67 -3.46 0.08
CA ILE A 285 3.67 -3.51 -1.00
C ILE A 285 3.24 -4.53 -2.05
N LEU A 286 3.18 -4.12 -3.31
CA LEU A 286 3.11 -5.07 -4.43
C LEU A 286 4.54 -5.50 -4.79
N TYR A 287 4.85 -6.77 -4.55
CA TYR A 287 6.19 -7.32 -4.72
C TYR A 287 6.25 -8.33 -5.85
N SER A 288 7.38 -8.45 -6.50
CA SER A 288 7.62 -9.49 -7.49
C SER A 288 9.07 -9.96 -7.51
N GLY A 289 9.25 -11.17 -7.97
CA GLY A 289 10.56 -11.75 -8.23
C GLY A 289 10.46 -12.89 -9.25
N VAL A 290 11.61 -13.38 -9.68
CA VAL A 290 11.74 -14.49 -10.62
C VAL A 290 12.68 -15.53 -10.00
N THR A 291 12.33 -16.80 -10.10
CA THR A 291 13.20 -17.89 -9.67
C THR A 291 14.39 -18.08 -10.63
N LYS A 292 15.40 -18.81 -10.20
CA LYS A 292 16.52 -19.19 -11.08
C LYS A 292 16.08 -20.04 -12.27
N SER A 293 14.96 -20.77 -12.14
CA SER A 293 14.34 -21.54 -13.23
C SER A 293 13.58 -20.67 -14.21
N GLY A 294 13.37 -19.37 -13.92
CA GLY A 294 12.66 -18.42 -14.77
C GLY A 294 11.17 -18.27 -14.45
N ALA A 295 10.65 -18.94 -13.42
CA ALA A 295 9.28 -18.74 -12.98
C ALA A 295 9.13 -17.42 -12.21
N GLY A 296 8.21 -16.57 -12.63
CA GLY A 296 7.92 -15.29 -12.00
C GLY A 296 6.67 -15.36 -11.13
N HIS A 297 6.63 -14.58 -10.03
CA HIS A 297 5.41 -14.38 -9.25
C HIS A 297 5.32 -12.96 -8.70
N ALA A 298 4.07 -12.48 -8.59
CA ALA A 298 3.75 -11.24 -7.88
C ALA A 298 2.84 -11.55 -6.69
N PHE A 299 3.09 -10.89 -5.57
CA PHE A 299 2.40 -11.09 -4.31
C PHE A 299 2.37 -9.81 -3.49
N VAL A 300 1.69 -9.82 -2.35
CA VAL A 300 1.63 -8.65 -1.45
C VAL A 300 2.45 -8.91 -0.21
N ILE A 301 3.24 -7.92 0.20
CA ILE A 301 3.86 -7.86 1.53
C ILE A 301 3.08 -6.83 2.33
N ASP A 302 2.53 -7.22 3.48
CA ASP A 302 1.56 -6.39 4.21
C ASP A 302 1.63 -6.46 5.73
N GLY A 303 2.68 -7.05 6.31
CA GLY A 303 2.88 -7.11 7.75
C GLY A 303 4.32 -7.42 8.14
N TYR A 304 4.62 -7.36 9.44
CA TYR A 304 5.95 -7.60 9.99
C TYR A 304 5.89 -8.19 11.41
N ASP A 305 6.73 -9.17 11.67
CA ASP A 305 6.94 -9.80 12.97
C ASP A 305 8.31 -9.34 13.52
N GLU A 306 8.30 -8.55 14.59
CA GLU A 306 9.51 -7.98 15.20
C GLU A 306 10.38 -8.99 15.94
N GLU A 307 9.76 -10.06 16.48
CA GLU A 307 10.48 -11.06 17.28
C GLU A 307 11.34 -11.96 16.39
N LEU A 308 10.84 -12.27 15.20
CA LEU A 308 11.48 -13.18 14.26
C LEU A 308 12.14 -12.46 13.07
N ASP A 309 11.94 -11.14 12.91
CA ASP A 309 12.40 -10.34 11.78
C ASP A 309 11.89 -10.92 10.44
N LEU A 310 10.58 -11.15 10.36
CA LEU A 310 9.92 -11.75 9.21
C LEU A 310 8.79 -10.85 8.69
N PHE A 311 8.61 -10.84 7.37
CA PHE A 311 7.56 -10.08 6.70
C PHE A 311 6.37 -10.97 6.34
N HIS A 312 5.15 -10.48 6.55
CA HIS A 312 3.95 -11.17 6.13
C HIS A 312 3.75 -11.08 4.62
N VAL A 313 3.46 -12.23 4.01
CA VAL A 313 3.24 -12.40 2.57
C VAL A 313 1.87 -12.98 2.32
N ASN A 314 1.10 -12.32 1.46
CA ASN A 314 -0.12 -12.84 0.86
C ASN A 314 0.20 -13.24 -0.59
N PHE A 315 0.24 -14.55 -0.84
CA PHE A 315 0.63 -15.10 -2.15
C PHE A 315 -0.44 -15.00 -3.23
N GLY A 316 -1.67 -14.63 -2.91
CA GLY A 316 -2.76 -14.63 -3.87
C GLY A 316 -3.22 -16.04 -4.25
N TRP A 317 -3.23 -16.99 -3.31
CA TRP A 317 -3.61 -18.40 -3.48
C TRP A 317 -4.73 -18.82 -2.53
N GLY A 318 -5.66 -17.92 -2.23
CA GLY A 318 -6.80 -18.19 -1.36
C GLY A 318 -6.41 -18.43 0.08
N GLY A 319 -5.36 -17.78 0.56
CA GLY A 319 -4.82 -17.91 1.91
C GLY A 319 -3.90 -19.14 2.09
N ILE A 320 -3.71 -19.95 1.05
CA ILE A 320 -2.78 -21.10 1.12
C ILE A 320 -1.35 -20.56 1.06
N GLY A 321 -0.56 -20.88 2.07
CA GLY A 321 0.82 -20.44 2.18
C GLY A 321 0.99 -19.04 2.76
N ASP A 322 -0.05 -18.26 2.92
CA ASP A 322 0.05 -16.92 3.52
C ASP A 322 0.64 -17.02 4.93
N GLY A 323 1.64 -16.20 5.22
CA GLY A 323 2.40 -16.28 6.46
C GLY A 323 3.57 -15.30 6.49
N PHE A 324 4.44 -15.48 7.48
CA PHE A 324 5.62 -14.66 7.68
C PHE A 324 6.88 -15.35 7.17
N TYR A 325 7.68 -14.63 6.38
CA TYR A 325 8.87 -15.15 5.72
C TYR A 325 10.01 -14.13 5.73
N SER A 326 11.25 -14.63 5.72
CA SER A 326 12.42 -13.79 5.56
C SER A 326 12.49 -13.24 4.13
N LEU A 327 12.87 -11.96 3.98
CA LEU A 327 13.23 -11.35 2.69
C LEU A 327 14.74 -11.34 2.45
N ASP A 328 15.50 -11.94 3.36
CA ASP A 328 16.95 -12.05 3.25
C ASP A 328 17.36 -12.82 1.98
N ASP A 329 18.33 -12.31 1.23
CA ASP A 329 18.85 -12.90 0.00
C ASP A 329 19.42 -14.31 0.17
N THR A 330 19.72 -14.70 1.39
CA THR A 330 20.40 -15.96 1.68
C THR A 330 19.48 -17.09 2.08
N VAL A 331 18.32 -16.79 2.66
CA VAL A 331 17.32 -17.76 3.15
C VAL A 331 15.89 -17.33 2.92
N GLY A 332 15.67 -16.13 2.37
CA GLY A 332 14.35 -15.55 2.21
C GLY A 332 13.53 -16.19 1.10
N LEU A 333 12.53 -15.48 0.63
CA LEU A 333 11.72 -15.84 -0.54
C LEU A 333 12.58 -15.92 -1.83
N ASP A 334 13.74 -16.45 -1.70
CA ASP A 334 14.89 -16.49 -2.61
C ASP A 334 14.70 -17.49 -3.76
N GLY A 335 13.61 -18.25 -3.72
CA GLY A 335 13.10 -18.80 -4.94
C GLY A 335 12.94 -17.71 -6.00
N TYR A 336 12.62 -16.47 -5.57
CA TYR A 336 12.48 -15.26 -6.40
C TYR A 336 13.66 -14.29 -6.26
N CYS A 337 14.87 -14.80 -6.25
CA CYS A 337 16.09 -14.03 -6.04
C CYS A 337 16.56 -13.23 -7.26
N VAL A 338 15.92 -13.42 -8.41
CA VAL A 338 16.27 -12.73 -9.65
C VAL A 338 15.23 -11.66 -9.94
N ASN A 339 15.70 -10.47 -10.36
CA ASN A 339 14.81 -9.37 -10.76
C ASN A 339 13.77 -8.99 -9.71
N GLN A 340 14.11 -9.04 -8.43
CA GLN A 340 13.22 -8.60 -7.37
C GLN A 340 12.90 -7.11 -7.52
N ALA A 341 11.61 -6.77 -7.41
CA ALA A 341 11.12 -5.41 -7.51
C ALA A 341 9.88 -5.22 -6.64
N CYS A 342 9.59 -3.97 -6.29
CA CYS A 342 8.36 -3.62 -5.61
C CYS A 342 7.73 -2.33 -6.15
N VAL A 343 6.43 -2.26 -6.01
CA VAL A 343 5.65 -1.02 -6.05
C VAL A 343 5.29 -0.69 -4.60
N TYR A 344 5.68 0.47 -4.15
CA TYR A 344 5.56 0.92 -2.76
C TYR A 344 4.93 2.31 -2.67
N GLY A 345 4.59 2.75 -1.46
CA GLY A 345 3.90 4.02 -1.25
C GLY A 345 2.50 4.05 -1.86
N ILE A 346 1.89 2.87 -2.07
CA ILE A 346 0.58 2.74 -2.70
C ILE A 346 -0.48 3.31 -1.77
N ARG A 347 -1.10 4.42 -2.17
CA ARG A 347 -2.12 5.13 -1.39
C ARG A 347 -3.02 5.96 -2.29
N PRO A 348 -4.25 6.29 -1.82
CA PRO A 348 -5.13 7.19 -2.57
C PRO A 348 -4.49 8.53 -2.86
N GLU A 349 -4.70 9.03 -4.07
CA GLU A 349 -4.37 10.38 -4.44
C GLU A 349 -5.33 11.33 -3.71
N LYS A 350 -4.82 12.09 -2.78
CA LYS A 350 -5.64 13.04 -2.02
C LYS A 350 -4.87 14.31 -1.66
N ARG A 351 -5.62 15.38 -1.52
CA ARG A 351 -5.12 16.62 -0.91
C ARG A 351 -5.23 16.50 0.60
N ASN A 352 -4.20 16.94 1.28
CA ASN A 352 -4.20 17.11 2.72
C ASN A 352 -3.61 18.49 3.04
N ILE A 353 -4.50 19.47 3.14
CA ILE A 353 -4.14 20.86 3.27
C ILE A 353 -4.30 21.32 4.72
N THR A 354 -3.23 21.78 5.32
CA THR A 354 -3.29 22.59 6.54
C THR A 354 -3.36 24.06 6.13
N LEU A 355 -4.39 24.74 6.60
CA LEU A 355 -4.66 26.14 6.28
C LEU A 355 -4.64 26.98 7.55
N LYS A 356 -3.83 28.05 7.55
CA LYS A 356 -3.87 29.13 8.53
C LYS A 356 -4.36 30.38 7.79
N CYS A 357 -5.19 31.17 8.44
CA CYS A 357 -5.69 32.41 7.84
C CYS A 357 -5.77 33.51 8.89
N ASP A 358 -5.10 34.62 8.61
CA ASP A 358 -5.29 35.89 9.30
C ASP A 358 -6.03 36.86 8.37
N ILE A 359 -7.03 37.57 8.92
CA ILE A 359 -7.83 38.53 8.17
C ILE A 359 -7.52 39.92 8.70
N GLU A 360 -7.05 40.78 7.83
CA GLU A 360 -6.79 42.19 8.16
C GLU A 360 -7.79 43.10 7.42
N ASN A 361 -8.50 43.94 8.15
CA ASN A 361 -9.33 44.98 7.55
C ASN A 361 -8.45 46.10 7.00
N VAL A 362 -8.79 46.58 5.79
CA VAL A 362 -8.13 47.73 5.20
C VAL A 362 -8.76 49.03 5.78
N THR A 363 -8.04 50.14 5.70
CA THR A 363 -8.42 51.45 6.27
C THR A 363 -9.74 52.02 5.79
N ASP A 364 -10.33 51.51 4.71
CA ASP A 364 -11.67 51.84 4.24
C ASP A 364 -12.79 51.21 5.06
N GLY A 365 -12.46 50.28 5.97
CA GLY A 365 -13.40 49.59 6.86
C GLY A 365 -14.31 48.56 6.19
N GLU A 366 -14.19 48.39 4.89
CA GLU A 366 -15.05 47.52 4.10
C GLU A 366 -14.27 46.51 3.26
N SER A 367 -12.96 46.70 3.01
CA SER A 367 -12.07 45.78 2.31
C SER A 367 -11.23 44.99 3.30
N CYS A 368 -10.81 43.81 2.90
CA CYS A 368 -9.96 42.96 3.76
C CYS A 368 -8.84 42.27 2.98
N ILE A 369 -7.79 41.93 3.70
CA ILE A 369 -6.68 41.09 3.23
C ILE A 369 -6.73 39.78 3.97
N PHE A 370 -6.83 38.69 3.22
CA PHE A 370 -6.63 37.33 3.74
C PHE A 370 -5.15 36.95 3.62
N LYS A 371 -4.52 36.69 4.73
CA LYS A 371 -3.16 36.15 4.79
C LYS A 371 -3.25 34.66 5.02
N LEU A 372 -3.01 33.90 3.97
CA LEU A 372 -3.12 32.44 3.98
C LEU A 372 -1.74 31.82 4.15
N GLY A 373 -1.58 30.94 5.16
CA GLY A 373 -0.47 30.01 5.26
C GLY A 373 -0.97 28.64 4.86
N ILE A 374 -0.47 28.07 3.76
CA ILE A 374 -0.98 26.83 3.18
C ILE A 374 0.15 25.81 3.15
N THR A 375 -0.04 24.66 3.81
CA THR A 375 0.88 23.52 3.74
C THR A 375 0.13 22.33 3.16
N ASN A 376 0.72 21.68 2.16
CA ASN A 376 0.16 20.51 1.52
C ASN A 376 0.92 19.26 1.94
N HIS A 377 0.27 18.41 2.75
CA HIS A 377 0.76 17.11 3.22
C HIS A 377 0.23 15.95 2.40
N GLY A 378 -0.58 16.24 1.36
CA GLY A 378 -1.22 15.24 0.52
C GLY A 378 -0.29 14.69 -0.57
N THR A 379 -0.88 14.05 -1.55
CA THR A 379 -0.18 13.53 -2.73
C THR A 379 -0.45 14.33 -3.98
N LEU A 380 -1.52 15.13 -3.95
CA LEU A 380 -1.97 15.95 -5.07
C LEU A 380 -1.63 17.42 -4.79
N SER A 381 -0.95 18.11 -5.71
CA SER A 381 -0.69 19.54 -5.61
C SER A 381 -1.98 20.35 -5.64
N LEU A 382 -1.99 21.48 -4.96
CA LEU A 382 -3.09 22.43 -4.99
C LEU A 382 -2.79 23.51 -6.03
N GLY A 383 -3.53 23.51 -7.13
CA GLY A 383 -3.34 24.43 -8.25
C GLY A 383 -4.30 25.61 -8.26
N LYS A 384 -5.39 25.56 -7.49
CA LYS A 384 -6.42 26.59 -7.46
C LYS A 384 -7.12 26.69 -6.11
N ILE A 385 -7.47 27.90 -5.71
CA ILE A 385 -8.34 28.19 -4.57
C ILE A 385 -9.52 29.04 -5.03
N VAL A 386 -10.70 28.67 -4.51
CA VAL A 386 -11.95 29.40 -4.73
C VAL A 386 -12.45 29.90 -3.39
N LEU A 387 -12.67 31.23 -3.29
CA LEU A 387 -13.33 31.83 -2.13
C LEU A 387 -14.81 31.95 -2.43
N VAL A 388 -15.63 31.45 -1.52
CA VAL A 388 -17.09 31.54 -1.66
C VAL A 388 -17.71 32.12 -0.39
N ASP A 389 -18.88 32.76 -0.55
CA ASP A 389 -19.69 33.24 0.58
C ASP A 389 -20.19 32.07 1.43
N GLY A 390 -19.62 31.93 2.60
CA GLY A 390 -20.01 30.90 3.58
C GLY A 390 -21.30 31.24 4.32
N SER A 391 -21.74 32.49 4.29
CA SER A 391 -22.95 32.97 4.98
C SER A 391 -24.24 32.62 4.23
N SER A 392 -24.13 32.23 2.96
CA SER A 392 -25.26 31.96 2.06
C SER A 392 -25.35 30.50 1.69
N SER A 393 -26.55 29.95 1.68
CA SER A 393 -26.81 28.58 1.19
C SER A 393 -26.46 28.38 -0.29
N THR A 394 -26.41 29.47 -1.08
CA THR A 394 -26.03 29.44 -2.49
C THR A 394 -24.53 29.45 -2.72
N GLN A 395 -23.74 29.67 -1.67
CA GLN A 395 -22.28 29.69 -1.72
C GLN A 395 -21.70 30.42 -2.94
N LYS A 396 -22.12 31.70 -3.11
CA LYS A 396 -21.70 32.52 -4.23
C LYS A 396 -20.17 32.65 -4.25
N GLU A 397 -19.56 32.44 -5.42
CA GLU A 397 -18.14 32.68 -5.64
C GLU A 397 -17.80 34.19 -5.46
N LEU A 398 -16.78 34.44 -4.65
CA LEU A 398 -16.25 35.79 -4.38
C LEU A 398 -14.99 36.07 -5.18
N ALA A 399 -14.13 35.06 -5.30
CA ALA A 399 -12.89 35.13 -6.05
C ALA A 399 -12.36 33.70 -6.34
N THR A 400 -11.65 33.58 -7.47
CA THR A 400 -10.88 32.38 -7.82
C THR A 400 -9.49 32.82 -8.24
N PHE A 401 -8.46 32.07 -7.81
CA PHE A 401 -7.07 32.34 -8.14
C PHE A 401 -6.24 31.07 -8.23
N ASP A 402 -5.31 31.07 -9.17
CA ASP A 402 -4.37 29.99 -9.34
C ASP A 402 -3.27 30.08 -8.26
N VAL A 403 -2.91 28.95 -7.70
CA VAL A 403 -1.83 28.80 -6.73
C VAL A 403 -0.93 27.67 -7.18
N ASP A 404 0.28 27.64 -6.66
CA ASP A 404 1.18 26.50 -6.81
C ASP A 404 1.63 26.10 -5.41
N VAL A 405 0.92 25.13 -4.85
CA VAL A 405 1.23 24.53 -3.56
C VAL A 405 1.54 23.04 -3.75
N PRO A 406 2.81 22.73 -4.05
CA PRO A 406 3.25 21.33 -4.21
C PRO A 406 3.03 20.52 -2.94
N ASN A 407 3.09 19.21 -3.06
CA ASN A 407 3.01 18.25 -1.95
C ASN A 407 4.37 18.04 -1.23
N ASP A 408 5.04 19.12 -0.88
CA ASP A 408 6.41 19.12 -0.34
C ASP A 408 6.49 19.41 1.17
N ASN A 409 5.34 19.52 1.84
CA ASN A 409 5.22 19.87 3.27
C ASN A 409 5.78 21.27 3.63
N VAL A 410 5.97 22.14 2.64
CA VAL A 410 6.46 23.51 2.87
C VAL A 410 5.29 24.47 2.93
N GLU A 411 5.24 25.30 3.99
CA GLU A 411 4.20 26.33 4.12
C GLU A 411 4.39 27.44 3.07
N ARG A 412 3.34 27.69 2.29
CA ARG A 412 3.27 28.78 1.30
C ARG A 412 2.42 29.92 1.88
N HIS A 413 2.92 31.13 1.79
CA HIS A 413 2.22 32.33 2.26
C HIS A 413 1.65 33.10 1.09
N ILE A 414 0.32 33.28 1.08
CA ILE A 414 -0.43 33.93 0.03
C ILE A 414 -1.26 35.06 0.66
N GLN A 415 -1.29 36.22 0.02
CA GLN A 415 -2.16 37.34 0.44
C GLN A 415 -3.20 37.62 -0.63
N VAL A 416 -4.46 37.63 -0.22
CA VAL A 416 -5.61 37.90 -1.09
C VAL A 416 -6.31 39.16 -0.62
N PHE A 417 -6.43 40.17 -1.49
CA PHE A 417 -7.20 41.36 -1.23
C PHE A 417 -8.61 41.23 -1.78
N LEU A 418 -9.63 41.40 -0.93
CA LEU A 418 -11.03 41.49 -1.32
C LEU A 418 -11.56 42.90 -1.10
N ALA A 419 -12.07 43.50 -2.16
CA ALA A 419 -12.64 44.83 -2.12
C ALA A 419 -14.03 44.86 -1.46
N SER A 420 -14.44 45.98 -0.92
CA SER A 420 -15.67 46.19 -0.17
C SER A 420 -16.95 45.71 -0.88
N ASN A 421 -17.04 45.93 -2.18
CA ASN A 421 -18.19 45.51 -2.96
C ASN A 421 -18.30 43.99 -3.14
N SER A 422 -17.22 43.24 -2.90
CA SER A 422 -17.19 41.77 -2.97
C SER A 422 -17.59 41.10 -1.64
N ILE A 423 -17.40 41.80 -0.51
CA ILE A 423 -17.57 41.21 0.83
C ILE A 423 -18.67 41.86 1.68
N LYS A 424 -19.33 42.91 1.15
CA LYS A 424 -20.39 43.63 1.89
C LYS A 424 -21.54 42.71 2.30
N GLY A 425 -21.74 42.58 3.63
CA GLY A 425 -22.78 41.72 4.19
C GLY A 425 -22.41 40.24 4.35
N ILE A 426 -21.19 39.86 4.01
CA ILE A 426 -20.69 38.49 4.17
C ILE A 426 -20.16 38.34 5.60
N LYS A 427 -20.59 37.28 6.29
CA LYS A 427 -20.18 36.95 7.66
C LYS A 427 -19.04 35.94 7.74
N SER A 428 -19.02 34.99 6.79
CA SER A 428 -17.95 33.98 6.69
C SER A 428 -17.55 33.74 5.23
N VAL A 429 -16.31 33.34 5.04
CA VAL A 429 -15.76 32.95 3.74
C VAL A 429 -15.29 31.50 3.84
N LEU A 430 -15.74 30.66 2.91
CA LEU A 430 -15.22 29.32 2.70
C LEU A 430 -14.13 29.35 1.65
N LEU A 431 -13.01 28.69 1.92
CA LEU A 431 -11.98 28.40 0.95
C LEU A 431 -12.18 26.99 0.42
N LYS A 432 -12.27 26.86 -0.89
CA LYS A 432 -12.40 25.56 -1.57
C LYS A 432 -11.27 25.37 -2.57
N ASP A 433 -10.98 24.11 -2.85
CA ASP A 433 -10.11 23.77 -3.96
C ASP A 433 -10.89 23.74 -5.30
N ASP A 434 -10.19 23.43 -6.40
CA ASP A 434 -10.76 23.33 -7.75
C ASP A 434 -11.77 22.18 -7.90
N SER A 435 -11.77 21.19 -7.00
CA SER A 435 -12.77 20.12 -6.94
C SER A 435 -14.02 20.51 -6.14
N GLY A 436 -14.01 21.68 -5.50
CA GLY A 436 -15.07 22.15 -4.62
C GLY A 436 -14.97 21.64 -3.17
N THR A 437 -13.89 20.92 -2.83
CA THR A 437 -13.64 20.47 -1.46
C THR A 437 -13.37 21.65 -0.54
N ASN A 438 -14.04 21.71 0.63
CA ASN A 438 -13.83 22.75 1.61
C ASN A 438 -12.45 22.58 2.28
N LEU A 439 -11.60 23.60 2.17
CA LEU A 439 -10.29 23.67 2.80
C LEU A 439 -10.34 24.38 4.16
N GLY A 440 -11.33 25.24 4.39
CA GLY A 440 -11.53 25.96 5.65
C GLY A 440 -12.61 27.02 5.57
N GLU A 441 -13.15 27.40 6.74
CA GLU A 441 -14.12 28.48 6.90
C GLU A 441 -13.61 29.52 7.88
N PHE A 442 -13.75 30.82 7.52
CA PHE A 442 -13.24 31.94 8.28
C PHE A 442 -14.30 33.02 8.47
N ASN A 443 -14.52 33.46 9.70
CA ASN A 443 -15.45 34.52 10.04
C ASN A 443 -14.84 35.88 9.83
N ILE A 444 -15.51 36.74 9.06
CA ILE A 444 -15.09 38.13 8.82
C ILE A 444 -15.52 39.03 10.00
N GLU A 445 -16.65 38.76 10.63
CA GLU A 445 -17.17 39.59 11.72
C GLU A 445 -16.34 39.58 13.03
N ALA A 446 -15.48 38.52 13.23
CA ALA A 446 -14.67 38.41 14.44
C ALA A 446 -13.51 39.44 14.54
N THR A 447 -13.21 40.15 13.48
CA THR A 447 -12.18 41.18 13.47
C THR A 447 -12.78 42.52 13.93
N GLY A 448 -13.07 42.62 15.23
CA GLY A 448 -13.50 43.88 15.84
C GLY A 448 -12.47 44.98 15.60
N ILE A 449 -12.98 46.14 15.24
CA ILE A 449 -12.34 47.39 14.78
C ILE A 449 -11.20 47.96 15.67
N ASN A 450 -10.68 47.27 16.66
CA ASN A 450 -9.90 47.89 17.71
C ASN A 450 -8.39 47.65 17.78
N ASN A 451 -7.71 47.13 16.77
CA ASN A 451 -6.25 46.90 16.86
C ASN A 451 -5.36 47.34 15.70
N VAL A 452 -5.85 48.08 14.72
CA VAL A 452 -5.08 48.39 13.49
C VAL A 452 -4.18 49.64 13.57
N GLN A 453 -4.26 50.46 14.64
CA GLN A 453 -3.47 51.72 14.68
C GLN A 453 -1.98 51.56 15.08
N ARG A 454 -1.43 50.37 15.34
CA ARG A 454 -0.04 50.25 15.88
C ARG A 454 0.98 49.50 15.05
N GLN A 455 0.67 48.89 13.90
CA GLN A 455 1.67 48.09 13.15
C GLN A 455 1.96 48.56 11.71
N LEU A 456 1.35 49.59 11.21
CA LEU A 456 1.53 50.06 9.82
C LEU A 456 2.80 50.92 9.57
N GLN A 457 3.72 51.01 10.52
CA GLN A 457 4.93 51.85 10.33
C GLN A 457 6.17 51.13 9.80
N ASN A 458 6.21 49.82 9.60
CA ASN A 458 7.50 49.16 9.30
C ASN A 458 7.53 48.01 8.27
N THR A 459 6.58 47.88 7.34
CA THR A 459 6.79 46.97 6.19
C THR A 459 6.36 47.59 4.89
N HIS A 460 7.34 48.06 4.12
CA HIS A 460 7.16 48.46 2.72
C HIS A 460 7.00 47.17 1.88
N SER A 461 5.79 46.68 1.72
CA SER A 461 5.49 45.62 0.75
C SER A 461 5.14 46.30 -0.60
N THR A 462 6.03 46.15 -1.54
CA THR A 462 5.84 46.67 -2.91
C THR A 462 4.97 45.70 -3.70
N VAL A 463 3.86 46.17 -4.25
CA VAL A 463 2.96 45.42 -5.15
C VAL A 463 3.52 45.51 -6.59
N TYR A 464 3.58 44.38 -7.30
CA TYR A 464 4.11 44.35 -8.68
C TYR A 464 3.02 43.84 -9.64
N ASP A 465 3.06 44.21 -10.90
CA ASP A 465 2.23 43.67 -11.96
C ASP A 465 2.75 42.33 -12.47
N LEU A 466 2.02 41.71 -13.41
CA LEU A 466 2.38 40.45 -14.03
C LEU A 466 3.72 40.46 -14.78
N THR A 467 4.28 41.64 -15.05
CA THR A 467 5.59 41.82 -15.72
C THR A 467 6.72 41.98 -14.70
N GLY A 468 6.41 42.01 -13.38
CA GLY A 468 7.40 42.22 -12.33
C GLY A 468 7.69 43.69 -12.04
N LYS A 469 6.87 44.64 -12.54
CA LYS A 469 7.02 46.06 -12.24
C LYS A 469 6.23 46.48 -11.02
N PRO A 470 6.78 47.30 -10.11
CA PRO A 470 6.05 47.79 -8.95
C PRO A 470 4.86 48.67 -9.38
N VAL A 471 3.70 48.37 -8.81
CA VAL A 471 2.45 49.09 -9.12
C VAL A 471 2.17 50.13 -8.05
N ARG A 472 2.08 51.38 -8.43
CA ARG A 472 1.76 52.53 -7.54
C ARG A 472 0.27 52.77 -7.33
N LYS A 473 -0.61 52.11 -8.10
CA LYS A 473 -2.08 52.18 -8.00
C LYS A 473 -2.72 50.87 -8.40
N THR A 474 -3.56 50.31 -7.56
CA THR A 474 -4.44 49.21 -7.89
C THR A 474 -5.66 49.69 -8.64
N TYR A 475 -5.95 49.09 -9.81
CA TYR A 475 -7.16 49.43 -10.61
C TYR A 475 -8.32 48.52 -10.17
N ARG A 476 -9.56 49.04 -10.20
CA ARG A 476 -10.79 48.30 -9.91
C ARG A 476 -10.87 47.06 -10.80
N GLY A 477 -11.14 45.93 -10.18
CA GLY A 477 -11.38 44.65 -10.86
C GLY A 477 -10.15 43.75 -11.08
N ARG A 478 -8.98 44.11 -10.56
CA ARG A 478 -7.79 43.25 -10.61
C ARG A 478 -7.19 43.16 -9.22
N ILE A 479 -7.07 41.95 -8.71
CA ILE A 479 -6.49 41.69 -7.40
C ILE A 479 -5.12 40.99 -7.61
N TYR A 480 -4.10 41.44 -6.90
CA TYR A 480 -2.73 40.96 -6.99
C TYR A 480 -2.38 40.23 -5.70
N LEU A 481 -1.77 39.07 -5.82
CA LEU A 481 -1.33 38.25 -4.71
C LEU A 481 0.19 38.27 -4.58
N TYR A 482 0.65 38.23 -3.33
CA TYR A 482 2.07 38.19 -2.98
C TYR A 482 2.45 36.98 -2.18
N TYR A 483 3.59 36.40 -2.57
CA TYR A 483 4.30 35.38 -1.81
C TYR A 483 5.63 35.94 -1.32
N LYS A 484 5.97 35.74 -0.04
CA LYS A 484 7.26 36.10 0.55
C LYS A 484 7.89 34.86 1.18
N GLY A 485 8.68 34.15 0.43
CA GLY A 485 9.48 32.98 0.81
C GLY A 485 10.63 32.85 -0.18
N ALA A 486 11.39 31.78 -0.19
CA ALA A 486 12.54 31.58 -1.05
C ALA A 486 12.26 31.53 -2.57
N GLY A 487 11.06 31.90 -3.01
CA GLY A 487 10.65 32.03 -4.43
C GLY A 487 9.41 32.89 -4.59
N TYR A 488 9.34 33.61 -5.72
CA TYR A 488 8.21 34.48 -6.06
C TYR A 488 7.17 33.75 -6.89
N GLN A 489 5.92 33.68 -6.42
CA GLN A 489 4.77 33.31 -7.23
C GLN A 489 3.81 34.47 -7.38
N LYS A 490 3.31 34.68 -8.61
CA LYS A 490 2.30 35.67 -8.94
C LYS A 490 0.96 34.98 -9.12
N VAL A 491 -0.05 35.50 -8.47
CA VAL A 491 -1.44 35.04 -8.67
C VAL A 491 -2.28 36.26 -9.06
N VAL A 492 -3.08 36.10 -10.09
CA VAL A 492 -4.00 37.15 -10.58
C VAL A 492 -5.41 36.68 -10.34
N LEU A 493 -6.20 37.52 -9.68
CA LEU A 493 -7.65 37.33 -9.58
C LEU A 493 -8.33 38.07 -10.75
N ASN A 494 -9.13 37.36 -11.50
CA ASN A 494 -10.00 37.94 -12.54
C ASN A 494 -11.33 38.39 -11.98
#